data_d3aa721294b350a24362cc168344129f
#
_entry.id   d3aa721294b350a24362cc168344129f
#
_cell.length_a   1.000
_cell.length_b   1.000
_cell.length_c   1.000
_cell.angle_alpha   90.00
_cell.angle_beta   90.00
_cell.angle_gamma   90.00
#
_symmetry.space_group_name_H-M   'P 1'
#
loop_
_entity.id
_entity.type
_entity.pdbx_description
1 polymer ?
#
loop_
_entity_poly.entity_id
_entity_poly.type
_entity_poly.pdbx_seq_one_letter_code
_entity_poly.pdbx_strand_id
1 'polypeptide(L)'
;APFSKQRARLPDAPLTDALATRLDEEDEALCAVCGDGHSEAPNQILFCERCDVAVHQECYGIRRVPESEWLCWPCYAHEEALRRQGVPQQQIRPPRWELAAQAAQAAQAAAAAGAPPAAAAAARLLDGGSRAAGCRLCPVRHGAFKRCADATRQWVHVLCARYHPEVSLAPGDACDAVENAASVKAERVGALCSACKRSGEGTGAVVRCAAPGCAEAMHPLCARRRAWYLAEAAAPGGSGRVAYRLYCGRHSDPARERDGFPPGGLMP
;
A
#
# COMPACT_ATOMS: atom_id res chain seq x y z
N ALA A 1 4.52 32.08 -11.63
CA ALA A 1 5.54 31.78 -10.63
C ALA A 1 5.18 30.41 -10.00
N PRO A 2 6.07 29.40 -10.01
CA PRO A 2 5.77 28.08 -9.44
C PRO A 2 6.01 28.12 -7.94
N PHE A 3 5.05 27.64 -7.17
CA PHE A 3 5.18 27.42 -5.73
C PHE A 3 6.05 26.20 -5.45
N SER A 4 7.29 26.43 -5.04
CA SER A 4 8.18 25.43 -4.47
C SER A 4 7.78 25.21 -3.00
N LYS A 5 7.12 24.11 -2.67
CA LYS A 5 7.00 23.64 -1.29
C LYS A 5 8.15 22.65 -0.99
N GLN A 6 9.18 23.14 -0.34
CA GLN A 6 10.23 22.31 0.24
C GLN A 6 9.63 21.43 1.33
N ARG A 7 9.61 20.11 1.13
CA ARG A 7 9.33 19.15 2.20
C ARG A 7 10.59 18.93 3.03
N ALA A 8 10.51 19.22 4.32
CA ALA A 8 11.55 18.93 5.30
C ALA A 8 11.80 17.40 5.36
N ARG A 9 13.07 16.99 5.41
CA ARG A 9 13.48 15.62 5.68
C ARG A 9 12.96 15.21 7.07
N LEU A 10 12.15 14.15 7.13
CA LEU A 10 11.73 13.56 8.39
C LEU A 10 12.94 12.91 9.09
N PRO A 11 13.10 13.10 10.41
CA PRO A 11 14.17 12.48 11.18
C PRO A 11 14.06 10.95 11.20
N ASP A 12 15.17 10.28 11.46
CA ASP A 12 15.35 8.81 11.52
C ASP A 12 14.60 8.12 12.68
N ALA A 13 13.37 8.52 12.97
CA ALA A 13 12.54 7.87 13.97
C ALA A 13 12.03 6.51 13.47
N PRO A 14 11.92 5.49 14.35
CA PRO A 14 11.31 4.23 13.98
C PRO A 14 9.87 4.46 13.50
N LEU A 15 9.47 3.73 12.45
CA LEU A 15 8.12 3.77 11.90
C LEU A 15 7.13 3.26 12.97
N THR A 16 6.66 4.16 13.82
CA THR A 16 5.51 3.91 14.69
C THR A 16 4.23 4.17 13.89
N ASP A 17 3.15 3.48 14.23
CA ASP A 17 1.81 3.61 13.60
C ASP A 17 1.22 5.04 13.63
N ALA A 18 1.91 5.98 14.27
CA ALA A 18 1.53 7.39 14.38
C ALA A 18 1.51 8.18 13.04
N LEU A 19 2.06 7.60 11.95
CA LEU A 19 1.97 8.23 10.61
C LEU A 19 0.63 7.97 9.90
N ALA A 20 -0.24 7.14 10.48
CA ALA A 20 -1.58 6.90 9.95
C ALA A 20 -2.60 8.01 10.31
N THR A 21 -2.25 8.94 11.20
CA THR A 21 -3.20 9.89 11.81
C THR A 21 -2.99 11.36 11.42
N ARG A 22 -2.19 11.66 10.39
CA ARG A 22 -2.09 13.01 9.83
C ARG A 22 -2.60 13.05 8.40
N LEU A 23 -3.89 12.84 8.24
CA LEU A 23 -4.65 13.13 7.03
C LEU A 23 -5.90 13.92 7.44
N ASP A 24 -5.69 15.09 8.02
CA ASP A 24 -6.71 16.10 8.15
C ASP A 24 -6.20 17.35 7.41
N GLU A 25 -7.04 17.81 6.48
CA GLU A 25 -7.01 19.05 5.73
C GLU A 25 -6.18 19.08 4.43
N GLU A 26 -6.90 18.95 3.29
CA GLU A 26 -6.52 19.31 1.91
C GLU A 26 -5.39 18.49 1.23
N ASP A 27 -5.10 17.28 1.66
CA ASP A 27 -4.19 16.41 0.92
C ASP A 27 -4.95 15.67 -0.21
N GLU A 28 -4.61 15.99 -1.45
CA GLU A 28 -5.01 15.20 -2.63
C GLU A 28 -4.76 13.72 -2.36
N ALA A 29 -5.79 12.91 -2.54
CA ALA A 29 -5.70 11.49 -2.25
C ALA A 29 -4.72 10.81 -3.19
N LEU A 30 -3.64 10.27 -2.64
CA LEU A 30 -2.61 9.58 -3.39
C LEU A 30 -2.94 8.10 -3.61
N CYS A 31 -2.78 7.62 -4.83
CA CYS A 31 -2.96 6.22 -5.16
C CYS A 31 -2.02 5.31 -4.34
N ALA A 32 -2.57 4.31 -3.66
CA ALA A 32 -1.79 3.37 -2.85
C ALA A 32 -0.82 2.49 -3.67
N VAL A 33 -0.91 2.48 -5.00
CA VAL A 33 -0.02 1.72 -5.89
C VAL A 33 1.07 2.58 -6.48
N CYS A 34 0.77 3.64 -7.23
CA CYS A 34 1.77 4.50 -7.87
C CYS A 34 2.22 5.67 -6.99
N GLY A 35 1.38 6.16 -6.08
CA GLY A 35 1.70 7.32 -5.24
C GLY A 35 1.35 8.66 -5.88
N ASP A 36 0.76 8.65 -7.06
CA ASP A 36 0.28 9.83 -7.77
C ASP A 36 -1.17 10.15 -7.37
N GLY A 37 -1.52 11.45 -7.33
CA GLY A 37 -2.85 11.97 -7.00
C GLY A 37 -3.64 12.44 -8.22
N HIS A 38 -3.07 12.40 -9.43
CA HIS A 38 -3.75 12.86 -10.64
C HIS A 38 -4.91 11.92 -10.99
N SER A 39 -6.14 12.44 -11.00
CA SER A 39 -7.35 11.63 -11.17
C SER A 39 -8.23 12.18 -12.30
N GLU A 40 -8.05 11.65 -13.50
CA GLU A 40 -8.85 11.99 -14.68
C GLU A 40 -9.36 10.73 -15.40
N ALA A 41 -10.50 10.87 -16.09
CA ALA A 41 -10.98 9.80 -16.94
C ALA A 41 -10.00 9.55 -18.11
N PRO A 42 -9.72 8.29 -18.48
CA PRO A 42 -10.35 7.06 -18.01
C PRO A 42 -9.67 6.39 -16.81
N ASN A 43 -8.69 7.03 -16.15
CA ASN A 43 -7.89 6.46 -15.07
C ASN A 43 -8.11 7.19 -13.72
N GLN A 44 -9.35 7.20 -13.26
CA GLN A 44 -9.76 7.88 -12.03
C GLN A 44 -9.29 7.14 -10.77
N ILE A 45 -9.12 7.90 -9.67
CA ILE A 45 -8.89 7.33 -8.34
C ILE A 45 -10.22 6.93 -7.71
N LEU A 46 -10.31 5.66 -7.29
CA LEU A 46 -11.44 5.11 -6.54
C LEU A 46 -11.03 4.87 -5.09
N PHE A 47 -11.98 5.10 -4.18
CA PHE A 47 -11.82 4.84 -2.76
C PHE A 47 -12.60 3.60 -2.36
N CYS A 48 -11.98 2.74 -1.56
CA CYS A 48 -12.69 1.61 -0.98
C CYS A 48 -13.65 2.11 0.11
N GLU A 49 -14.95 1.83 -0.04
CA GLU A 49 -15.98 2.27 0.92
C GLU A 49 -15.82 1.76 2.35
N ARG A 50 -14.97 0.76 2.55
CA ARG A 50 -14.72 0.19 3.87
C ARG A 50 -13.43 0.68 4.53
N CYS A 51 -12.33 0.76 3.80
CA CYS A 51 -11.01 1.03 4.38
C CYS A 51 -10.32 2.29 3.82
N ASP A 52 -11.01 3.04 2.96
CA ASP A 52 -10.55 4.29 2.35
C ASP A 52 -9.24 4.17 1.54
N VAL A 53 -8.80 2.94 1.17
CA VAL A 53 -7.66 2.82 0.28
C VAL A 53 -8.00 3.43 -1.07
N ALA A 54 -7.18 4.39 -1.51
CA ALA A 54 -7.31 5.06 -2.79
C ALA A 54 -6.46 4.34 -3.85
N VAL A 55 -7.01 4.06 -5.03
CA VAL A 55 -6.30 3.40 -6.13
C VAL A 55 -6.76 3.93 -7.47
N HIS A 56 -5.86 4.14 -8.41
CA HIS A 56 -6.23 4.34 -9.81
C HIS A 56 -6.85 3.08 -10.41
N GLN A 57 -7.74 3.27 -11.37
CA GLN A 57 -8.35 2.17 -12.11
C GLN A 57 -7.30 1.24 -12.73
N GLU A 58 -6.37 1.77 -13.50
CA GLU A 58 -5.30 0.99 -14.14
C GLU A 58 -4.34 0.35 -13.13
N CYS A 59 -4.02 1.05 -12.06
CA CYS A 59 -3.14 0.54 -11.03
C CYS A 59 -3.70 -0.69 -10.31
N TYR A 60 -5.03 -0.75 -10.20
CA TYR A 60 -5.71 -1.83 -9.49
C TYR A 60 -6.48 -2.78 -10.41
N GLY A 61 -6.50 -2.53 -11.73
CA GLY A 61 -7.20 -3.35 -12.72
C GLY A 61 -8.71 -3.19 -12.69
N ILE A 62 -9.22 -1.97 -12.52
CA ILE A 62 -10.65 -1.65 -12.53
C ILE A 62 -11.01 -1.09 -13.89
N ARG A 63 -11.70 -1.88 -14.71
CA ARG A 63 -12.05 -1.48 -16.10
C ARG A 63 -13.05 -0.35 -16.19
N ARG A 64 -14.01 -0.31 -15.28
CA ARG A 64 -15.08 0.69 -15.23
C ARG A 64 -15.32 1.11 -13.79
N VAL A 65 -15.55 2.39 -13.59
CA VAL A 65 -16.01 2.89 -12.29
C VAL A 65 -17.37 2.24 -12.00
N PRO A 66 -17.52 1.52 -10.87
CA PRO A 66 -18.80 0.93 -10.51
C PRO A 66 -19.86 2.02 -10.26
N GLU A 67 -21.09 1.77 -10.66
CA GLU A 67 -22.24 2.64 -10.33
C GLU A 67 -22.65 2.53 -8.85
N SER A 68 -22.22 1.45 -8.20
CA SER A 68 -22.43 1.18 -6.78
C SER A 68 -21.12 1.30 -5.99
N GLU A 69 -21.20 1.10 -4.71
CA GLU A 69 -20.06 1.08 -3.81
C GLU A 69 -18.94 0.12 -4.26
N TRP A 70 -17.71 0.60 -4.25
CA TRP A 70 -16.55 -0.21 -4.57
C TRP A 70 -15.79 -0.67 -3.32
N LEU A 71 -15.41 -1.95 -3.31
CA LEU A 71 -14.57 -2.54 -2.27
C LEU A 71 -13.27 -3.08 -2.84
N CYS A 72 -12.14 -2.80 -2.16
CA CYS A 72 -10.90 -3.49 -2.44
C CYS A 72 -11.01 -4.99 -2.12
N TRP A 73 -10.18 -5.82 -2.75
CA TRP A 73 -10.26 -7.27 -2.62
C TRP A 73 -10.28 -7.82 -1.17
N PRO A 74 -9.42 -7.33 -0.24
CA PRO A 74 -9.51 -7.81 1.15
C PRO A 74 -10.83 -7.45 1.83
N CYS A 75 -11.37 -6.25 1.57
CA CYS A 75 -12.65 -5.83 2.15
C CYS A 75 -13.81 -6.63 1.56
N TYR A 76 -13.82 -6.85 0.26
CA TYR A 76 -14.78 -7.71 -0.40
C TYR A 76 -14.75 -9.14 0.16
N ALA A 77 -13.56 -9.74 0.25
CA ALA A 77 -13.40 -11.11 0.78
C ALA A 77 -13.83 -11.22 2.25
N HIS A 78 -13.59 -10.18 3.04
CA HIS A 78 -14.03 -10.12 4.43
C HIS A 78 -15.56 -10.09 4.53
N GLU A 79 -16.22 -9.21 3.77
CA GLU A 79 -17.69 -9.14 3.77
C GLU A 79 -18.33 -10.42 3.27
N GLU A 80 -17.77 -11.01 2.23
CA GLU A 80 -18.22 -12.29 1.71
C GLU A 80 -18.11 -13.41 2.77
N ALA A 81 -17.04 -13.43 3.54
CA ALA A 81 -16.88 -14.37 4.65
C ALA A 81 -17.94 -14.15 5.74
N LEU A 82 -18.25 -12.91 6.10
CA LEU A 82 -19.30 -12.58 7.06
C LEU A 82 -20.70 -13.00 6.57
N ARG A 83 -21.01 -12.75 5.29
CA ARG A 83 -22.27 -13.20 4.67
C ARG A 83 -22.42 -14.71 4.73
N ARG A 84 -21.35 -15.46 4.43
CA ARG A 84 -21.37 -16.94 4.53
C ARG A 84 -21.57 -17.46 5.96
N GLN A 85 -21.20 -16.67 6.96
CA GLN A 85 -21.45 -16.95 8.37
C GLN A 85 -22.87 -16.55 8.83
N GLY A 86 -23.69 -16.02 7.93
CA GLY A 86 -25.06 -15.60 8.23
C GLY A 86 -25.17 -14.24 8.94
N VAL A 87 -24.10 -13.43 8.93
CA VAL A 87 -24.14 -12.10 9.53
C VAL A 87 -25.05 -11.19 8.69
N PRO A 88 -26.06 -10.53 9.31
CA PRO A 88 -26.97 -9.63 8.60
C PRO A 88 -26.24 -8.46 7.93
N GLN A 89 -26.70 -8.02 6.76
CA GLN A 89 -26.08 -6.96 5.98
C GLN A 89 -25.88 -5.66 6.79
N GLN A 90 -26.85 -5.29 7.65
CA GLN A 90 -26.76 -4.11 8.49
C GLN A 90 -25.58 -4.18 9.48
N GLN A 91 -25.21 -5.38 9.92
CA GLN A 91 -24.05 -5.60 10.81
C GLN A 91 -22.74 -5.69 10.04
N ILE A 92 -22.78 -6.11 8.77
CA ILE A 92 -21.60 -6.14 7.92
C ILE A 92 -21.14 -4.73 7.55
N ARG A 93 -22.09 -3.84 7.25
CA ARG A 93 -21.86 -2.44 6.90
C ARG A 93 -22.79 -1.53 7.66
N PRO A 94 -22.47 -1.17 8.90
CA PRO A 94 -23.18 -0.09 9.55
C PRO A 94 -22.92 1.23 8.79
N PRO A 95 -23.93 2.12 8.70
CA PRO A 95 -23.75 3.41 8.06
C PRO A 95 -22.58 4.20 8.65
N ARG A 96 -21.88 5.00 7.86
CA ARG A 96 -20.72 5.80 8.32
C ARG A 96 -21.02 6.67 9.54
N TRP A 97 -22.23 7.26 9.59
CA TRP A 97 -22.67 8.05 10.74
C TRP A 97 -22.79 7.22 12.03
N GLU A 98 -23.19 5.97 11.93
CA GLU A 98 -23.29 5.06 13.07
C GLU A 98 -21.91 4.65 13.58
N LEU A 99 -20.96 4.37 12.68
CA LEU A 99 -19.56 4.14 13.03
C LEU A 99 -18.93 5.37 13.70
N ALA A 100 -19.20 6.57 13.20
CA ALA A 100 -18.73 7.82 13.78
C ALA A 100 -19.34 8.04 15.19
N ALA A 101 -20.63 7.77 15.36
CA ALA A 101 -21.31 7.86 16.66
C ALA A 101 -20.74 6.87 17.67
N GLN A 102 -20.52 5.62 17.28
CA GLN A 102 -19.90 4.60 18.12
C GLN A 102 -18.45 4.97 18.50
N ALA A 103 -17.69 5.50 17.56
CA ALA A 103 -16.33 5.97 17.80
C ALA A 103 -16.30 7.15 18.78
N ALA A 104 -17.22 8.11 18.64
CA ALA A 104 -17.36 9.24 19.55
C ALA A 104 -17.76 8.79 20.97
N GLN A 105 -18.71 7.86 21.11
CA GLN A 105 -19.11 7.29 22.39
C GLN A 105 -17.95 6.52 23.05
N ALA A 106 -17.21 5.73 22.29
CA ALA A 106 -16.04 5.02 22.79
C ALA A 106 -14.94 5.98 23.25
N ALA A 107 -14.74 7.10 22.53
CA ALA A 107 -13.79 8.15 22.90
C ALA A 107 -14.19 8.84 24.22
N GLN A 108 -15.46 9.16 24.40
CA GLN A 108 -15.99 9.75 25.63
C GLN A 108 -15.86 8.80 26.84
N ALA A 109 -16.18 7.51 26.63
CA ALA A 109 -16.04 6.50 27.66
C ALA A 109 -14.58 6.29 28.09
N ALA A 110 -13.65 6.30 27.15
CA ALA A 110 -12.22 6.18 27.41
C ALA A 110 -11.67 7.41 28.14
N ALA A 111 -12.10 8.61 27.77
CA ALA A 111 -11.74 9.85 28.47
C ALA A 111 -12.25 9.86 29.93
N ALA A 112 -13.48 9.39 30.18
CA ALA A 112 -14.06 9.26 31.50
C ALA A 112 -13.32 8.22 32.36
N ALA A 113 -12.73 7.19 31.74
CA ALA A 113 -11.96 6.13 32.42
C ALA A 113 -10.46 6.46 32.62
N GLY A 114 -10.02 7.66 32.23
CA GLY A 114 -8.58 8.03 32.31
C GLY A 114 -7.67 7.22 31.40
N ALA A 115 -8.22 6.53 30.41
CA ALA A 115 -7.47 5.73 29.46
C ALA A 115 -6.85 6.61 28.35
N PRO A 116 -5.70 6.21 27.74
CA PRO A 116 -5.13 6.94 26.62
C PRO A 116 -6.12 7.03 25.46
N PRO A 117 -6.06 8.10 24.64
CA PRO A 117 -7.11 8.45 23.69
C PRO A 117 -7.46 7.31 22.74
N ALA A 118 -8.76 7.20 22.52
CA ALA A 118 -9.49 6.10 21.89
C ALA A 118 -9.21 5.82 20.40
N ALA A 119 -8.13 6.30 19.82
CA ALA A 119 -7.66 5.89 18.49
C ALA A 119 -7.55 4.35 18.36
N ALA A 120 -7.26 3.66 19.48
CA ALA A 120 -7.19 2.20 19.52
C ALA A 120 -8.57 1.51 19.50
N ALA A 121 -9.62 2.14 20.02
CA ALA A 121 -10.96 1.54 20.06
C ALA A 121 -11.72 1.73 18.73
N ALA A 122 -11.61 2.91 18.10
CA ALA A 122 -12.14 3.17 16.79
C ALA A 122 -11.49 2.27 15.71
N ALA A 123 -10.20 1.97 15.86
CA ALA A 123 -9.51 1.04 14.99
C ALA A 123 -10.07 -0.39 15.06
N ARG A 124 -10.54 -0.84 16.21
CA ARG A 124 -11.10 -2.20 16.39
C ARG A 124 -12.44 -2.41 15.70
N LEU A 125 -13.28 -1.39 15.61
CA LEU A 125 -14.56 -1.46 14.88
C LEU A 125 -14.38 -1.52 13.36
N LEU A 126 -13.21 -1.10 12.88
CA LEU A 126 -12.80 -1.21 11.46
C LEU A 126 -11.87 -2.42 11.21
N ASP A 127 -11.65 -3.28 12.21
CA ASP A 127 -10.74 -4.42 12.17
C ASP A 127 -11.26 -5.54 11.25
N GLY A 128 -11.16 -5.32 9.96
CA GLY A 128 -11.49 -6.30 8.93
C GLY A 128 -11.02 -5.83 7.53
N GLY A 129 -10.96 -6.76 6.61
CA GLY A 129 -10.58 -6.44 5.24
C GLY A 129 -9.11 -6.00 5.09
N SER A 130 -8.84 -4.87 4.44
CA SER A 130 -7.49 -4.41 4.14
C SER A 130 -6.64 -4.10 5.38
N ARG A 131 -7.25 -3.70 6.49
CA ARG A 131 -6.52 -3.40 7.75
C ARG A 131 -6.05 -4.67 8.46
N ALA A 132 -6.80 -5.77 8.33
CA ALA A 132 -6.42 -7.08 8.84
C ALA A 132 -5.49 -7.85 7.90
N ALA A 133 -5.48 -7.51 6.62
CA ALA A 133 -4.64 -8.15 5.63
C ALA A 133 -3.15 -7.86 5.88
N GLY A 134 -2.34 -8.92 5.92
CA GLY A 134 -0.89 -8.83 5.97
C GLY A 134 -0.28 -9.13 4.61
N CYS A 135 0.69 -8.33 4.18
CA CYS A 135 1.43 -8.62 2.96
C CYS A 135 2.46 -9.72 3.20
N ARG A 136 2.49 -10.74 2.32
CA ARG A 136 3.53 -11.77 2.34
C ARG A 136 4.95 -11.18 2.13
N LEU A 137 5.06 -10.06 1.39
CA LEU A 137 6.33 -9.51 0.94
C LEU A 137 6.79 -8.26 1.72
N CYS A 138 6.01 -7.74 2.68
CA CYS A 138 6.45 -6.63 3.52
C CYS A 138 5.65 -6.57 4.83
N PRO A 139 6.16 -5.89 5.87
CA PRO A 139 5.48 -5.80 7.17
C PRO A 139 4.36 -4.74 7.22
N VAL A 140 4.07 -4.07 6.12
CA VAL A 140 3.02 -3.04 6.05
C VAL A 140 1.66 -3.72 5.98
N ARG A 141 0.70 -3.26 6.78
CA ARG A 141 -0.64 -3.86 6.88
C ARG A 141 -1.63 -3.03 6.14
N HIS A 142 -1.69 -2.00 5.68
CA HIS A 142 -2.71 -1.24 4.96
C HIS A 142 -2.24 -0.92 3.53
N GLY A 143 -3.15 -0.96 2.56
CA GLY A 143 -2.83 -0.60 1.18
C GLY A 143 -3.62 -1.40 0.14
N ALA A 144 -3.16 -1.32 -1.10
CA ALA A 144 -3.77 -1.97 -2.25
C ALA A 144 -3.26 -3.42 -2.39
N PHE A 145 -4.08 -4.38 -2.03
CA PHE A 145 -3.72 -5.80 -2.05
C PHE A 145 -4.39 -6.56 -3.18
N LYS A 146 -3.71 -7.59 -3.65
CA LYS A 146 -4.26 -8.69 -4.45
C LYS A 146 -3.96 -10.02 -3.77
N ARG A 147 -4.74 -11.05 -4.08
CA ARG A 147 -4.58 -12.38 -3.50
C ARG A 147 -3.58 -13.20 -4.29
N CYS A 148 -2.76 -14.02 -3.61
CA CYS A 148 -1.95 -15.03 -4.28
C CYS A 148 -2.82 -16.07 -4.97
N ALA A 149 -2.41 -16.48 -6.17
CA ALA A 149 -3.05 -17.54 -6.93
C ALA A 149 -2.80 -18.95 -6.32
N ASP A 150 -1.75 -19.06 -5.51
CA ASP A 150 -1.38 -20.32 -4.86
C ASP A 150 -2.37 -20.74 -3.75
N ALA A 151 -2.22 -21.99 -3.25
CA ALA A 151 -3.09 -22.56 -2.24
C ALA A 151 -3.08 -21.79 -0.91
N THR A 152 -2.05 -20.98 -0.64
CA THR A 152 -1.96 -20.19 0.60
C THR A 152 -2.97 -19.06 0.65
N ARG A 153 -3.43 -18.58 -0.53
CA ARG A 153 -4.37 -17.48 -0.65
C ARG A 153 -3.99 -16.23 0.15
N GLN A 154 -2.70 -16.06 0.41
CA GLN A 154 -2.18 -14.89 1.13
C GLN A 154 -2.34 -13.61 0.32
N TRP A 155 -2.21 -12.48 0.99
CA TRP A 155 -2.28 -11.16 0.37
C TRP A 155 -0.90 -10.61 0.03
N VAL A 156 -0.82 -9.91 -1.09
CA VAL A 156 0.37 -9.17 -1.50
C VAL A 156 -0.05 -7.80 -1.99
N HIS A 157 0.65 -6.75 -1.57
CA HIS A 157 0.43 -5.43 -2.17
C HIS A 157 0.77 -5.44 -3.65
N VAL A 158 -0.02 -4.75 -4.45
CA VAL A 158 0.25 -4.58 -5.88
C VAL A 158 1.64 -4.00 -6.12
N LEU A 159 2.03 -2.96 -5.36
CA LEU A 159 3.36 -2.39 -5.43
C LEU A 159 4.46 -3.42 -5.11
N CYS A 160 4.28 -4.21 -4.05
CA CYS A 160 5.26 -5.25 -3.71
C CYS A 160 5.39 -6.29 -4.83
N ALA A 161 4.27 -6.72 -5.44
CA ALA A 161 4.30 -7.65 -6.56
C ALA A 161 5.06 -7.09 -7.77
N ARG A 162 4.85 -5.81 -8.12
CA ARG A 162 5.52 -5.16 -9.26
C ARG A 162 7.05 -5.12 -9.11
N TYR A 163 7.55 -4.86 -7.91
CA TYR A 163 8.98 -4.67 -7.66
C TYR A 163 9.75 -5.95 -7.30
N HIS A 164 9.08 -7.08 -7.08
CA HIS A 164 9.77 -8.37 -6.89
C HIS A 164 9.92 -9.07 -8.25
N PRO A 165 11.15 -9.28 -8.74
CA PRO A 165 11.36 -9.78 -10.11
C PRO A 165 10.84 -11.20 -10.33
N GLU A 166 10.66 -11.98 -9.26
CA GLU A 166 10.10 -13.33 -9.33
C GLU A 166 8.57 -13.36 -9.36
N VAL A 167 7.94 -12.26 -8.95
CA VAL A 167 6.49 -12.17 -8.76
C VAL A 167 5.86 -11.49 -9.97
N SER A 168 4.71 -11.96 -10.39
CA SER A 168 3.91 -11.37 -11.46
C SER A 168 2.47 -11.13 -11.02
N LEU A 169 1.84 -10.17 -11.64
CA LEU A 169 0.39 -10.02 -11.60
C LEU A 169 -0.18 -10.84 -12.75
N ALA A 170 -1.27 -11.56 -12.50
CA ALA A 170 -1.93 -12.36 -13.51
C ALA A 170 -2.19 -11.53 -14.78
N PRO A 171 -1.94 -12.09 -15.96
CA PRO A 171 -2.20 -11.38 -17.22
C PRO A 171 -3.71 -11.16 -17.37
N GLY A 172 -4.06 -9.98 -17.83
CA GLY A 172 -5.44 -9.58 -18.05
C GLY A 172 -5.74 -8.21 -17.43
N ASP A 173 -6.82 -7.62 -17.89
CA ASP A 173 -7.17 -6.25 -17.52
C ASP A 173 -7.54 -6.07 -16.04
N ALA A 174 -7.87 -7.15 -15.35
CA ALA A 174 -8.27 -7.09 -13.94
C ALA A 174 -7.09 -7.27 -12.96
N CYS A 175 -5.92 -7.79 -13.40
CA CYS A 175 -4.78 -8.08 -12.51
C CYS A 175 -5.22 -8.74 -11.19
N ASP A 176 -6.10 -9.76 -11.25
CA ASP A 176 -6.87 -10.21 -10.09
C ASP A 176 -6.08 -11.08 -9.12
N ALA A 177 -4.97 -11.64 -9.54
CA ALA A 177 -4.16 -12.51 -8.72
C ALA A 177 -2.67 -12.18 -8.81
N VAL A 178 -1.94 -12.51 -7.75
CA VAL A 178 -0.49 -12.47 -7.69
C VAL A 178 0.04 -13.89 -7.88
N GLU A 179 0.86 -14.07 -8.90
CA GLU A 179 1.50 -15.34 -9.23
C GLU A 179 2.94 -15.38 -8.73
N ASN A 180 3.45 -16.58 -8.51
CA ASN A 180 4.83 -16.83 -8.14
C ASN A 180 5.33 -16.15 -6.85
N ALA A 181 4.43 -15.72 -5.96
CA ALA A 181 4.84 -15.13 -4.69
C ALA A 181 5.62 -16.11 -3.78
N ALA A 182 5.44 -17.42 -3.99
CA ALA A 182 6.21 -18.45 -3.32
C ALA A 182 7.62 -18.66 -3.90
N SER A 183 7.89 -18.17 -5.10
CA SER A 183 9.17 -18.33 -5.81
C SER A 183 10.21 -17.27 -5.42
N VAL A 184 9.88 -16.37 -4.50
CA VAL A 184 10.83 -15.38 -4.00
C VAL A 184 11.98 -16.10 -3.31
N LYS A 185 13.21 -15.73 -3.70
CA LYS A 185 14.45 -16.36 -3.22
C LYS A 185 14.55 -16.31 -1.70
N ALA A 186 14.88 -17.45 -1.08
CA ALA A 186 14.98 -17.59 0.37
C ALA A 186 15.92 -16.56 1.02
N GLU A 187 17.00 -16.19 0.34
CA GLU A 187 17.96 -15.16 0.80
C GLU A 187 17.37 -13.75 0.97
N ARG A 188 16.23 -13.48 0.35
CA ARG A 188 15.50 -12.21 0.46
C ARG A 188 14.47 -12.21 1.57
N VAL A 189 13.98 -13.41 1.93
CA VAL A 189 12.94 -13.56 2.95
C VAL A 189 13.55 -13.33 4.33
N GLY A 190 12.96 -12.45 5.11
CA GLY A 190 13.45 -12.11 6.44
C GLY A 190 14.79 -11.36 6.47
N ALA A 191 15.38 -11.01 5.33
CA ALA A 191 16.59 -10.21 5.29
C ALA A 191 16.34 -8.77 5.78
N LEU A 192 17.39 -8.11 6.28
CA LEU A 192 17.32 -6.77 6.85
C LEU A 192 16.85 -5.75 5.78
N CYS A 193 15.76 -5.07 6.07
CA CYS A 193 15.30 -3.94 5.26
C CYS A 193 16.01 -2.65 5.70
N SER A 194 16.76 -2.01 4.81
CA SER A 194 17.47 -0.77 5.10
C SER A 194 16.55 0.43 5.38
N ALA A 195 15.29 0.37 4.91
CA ALA A 195 14.30 1.44 5.13
C ALA A 195 13.60 1.33 6.49
N CYS A 196 13.08 0.17 6.87
CA CYS A 196 12.35 -0.01 8.14
C CYS A 196 13.18 -0.65 9.26
N LYS A 197 14.39 -1.09 8.98
CA LYS A 197 15.32 -1.72 9.92
C LYS A 197 14.80 -3.01 10.57
N ARG A 198 13.82 -3.67 9.94
CA ARG A 198 13.27 -4.95 10.39
C ARG A 198 13.90 -6.11 9.61
N SER A 199 14.09 -7.23 10.29
CA SER A 199 14.53 -8.52 9.75
C SER A 199 13.85 -9.67 10.49
N GLY A 200 14.00 -10.90 9.99
CA GLY A 200 13.45 -12.11 10.62
C GLY A 200 12.11 -12.55 10.02
N GLU A 201 11.56 -13.61 10.60
CA GLU A 201 10.31 -14.20 10.13
C GLU A 201 9.14 -13.19 10.17
N GLY A 202 8.26 -13.29 9.18
CA GLY A 202 7.07 -12.45 9.07
C GLY A 202 7.33 -11.01 8.63
N THR A 203 8.57 -10.61 8.38
CA THR A 203 8.88 -9.26 7.87
C THR A 203 8.76 -9.13 6.36
N GLY A 204 8.56 -10.23 5.64
CA GLY A 204 8.44 -10.27 4.18
C GLY A 204 9.79 -10.50 3.48
N ALA A 205 9.91 -9.99 2.26
CA ALA A 205 11.09 -10.15 1.43
C ALA A 205 11.58 -8.81 0.90
N VAL A 206 12.90 -8.63 0.86
CA VAL A 206 13.52 -7.39 0.39
C VAL A 206 13.93 -7.46 -1.07
N VAL A 207 14.01 -6.30 -1.72
CA VAL A 207 14.53 -6.12 -3.08
C VAL A 207 15.81 -5.28 -3.00
N ARG A 208 16.85 -5.66 -3.74
CA ARG A 208 18.12 -4.94 -3.76
C ARG A 208 18.00 -3.60 -4.49
N CYS A 209 18.75 -2.63 -4.03
CA CYS A 209 18.95 -1.37 -4.73
C CYS A 209 19.48 -1.62 -6.14
N ALA A 210 18.92 -0.94 -7.14
CA ALA A 210 19.28 -1.12 -8.54
C ALA A 210 20.59 -0.43 -8.94
N ALA A 211 21.19 0.37 -8.05
CA ALA A 211 22.49 0.98 -8.30
C ALA A 211 23.60 -0.09 -8.36
N PRO A 212 24.49 -0.06 -9.37
CA PRO A 212 25.58 -1.02 -9.49
C PRO A 212 26.45 -1.08 -8.22
N GLY A 213 26.77 -2.29 -7.75
CA GLY A 213 27.61 -2.51 -6.57
C GLY A 213 26.95 -2.18 -5.23
N CYS A 214 25.68 -1.74 -5.20
CA CYS A 214 25.00 -1.44 -3.95
C CYS A 214 24.45 -2.71 -3.28
N ALA A 215 24.80 -2.90 -1.99
CA ALA A 215 24.35 -4.04 -1.20
C ALA A 215 23.04 -3.77 -0.43
N GLU A 216 22.54 -2.52 -0.43
CA GLU A 216 21.32 -2.15 0.28
C GLU A 216 20.09 -2.87 -0.29
N ALA A 217 19.24 -3.36 0.60
CA ALA A 217 18.00 -4.05 0.22
C ALA A 217 16.82 -3.56 1.07
N MET A 218 15.63 -3.50 0.52
CA MET A 218 14.48 -2.92 1.19
C MET A 218 13.15 -3.46 0.65
N HIS A 219 12.11 -3.37 1.46
CA HIS A 219 10.76 -3.62 0.98
C HIS A 219 10.29 -2.45 0.10
N PRO A 220 9.61 -2.68 -1.04
CA PRO A 220 9.16 -1.60 -1.92
C PRO A 220 8.29 -0.54 -1.23
N LEU A 221 7.30 -0.95 -0.43
CA LEU A 221 6.47 -0.01 0.33
C LEU A 221 7.24 0.74 1.42
N CYS A 222 8.23 0.11 2.05
CA CYS A 222 9.08 0.79 3.02
C CYS A 222 9.96 1.85 2.35
N ALA A 223 10.48 1.58 1.15
CA ALA A 223 11.21 2.54 0.34
C ALA A 223 10.32 3.72 -0.06
N ARG A 224 9.09 3.46 -0.54
CA ARG A 224 8.14 4.53 -0.89
C ARG A 224 7.77 5.41 0.30
N ARG A 225 7.53 4.84 1.48
CA ARG A 225 7.27 5.61 2.71
C ARG A 225 8.42 6.53 3.12
N ARG A 226 9.64 6.24 2.66
CA ARG A 226 10.82 7.09 2.83
C ARG A 226 11.02 8.08 1.68
N ALA A 227 10.08 8.16 0.73
CA ALA A 227 10.21 8.92 -0.51
C ALA A 227 11.45 8.53 -1.34
N TRP A 228 11.92 7.27 -1.20
CA TRP A 228 12.98 6.74 -2.04
C TRP A 228 12.46 6.46 -3.44
N TYR A 229 13.36 6.52 -4.42
CA TYR A 229 12.98 6.44 -5.81
C TYR A 229 12.64 5.00 -6.25
N LEU A 230 11.46 4.88 -6.80
CA LEU A 230 10.92 3.67 -7.42
C LEU A 230 10.70 3.98 -8.90
N ALA A 231 11.56 3.46 -9.76
CA ALA A 231 11.52 3.73 -11.20
C ALA A 231 10.74 2.65 -11.95
N GLU A 232 9.97 3.08 -12.93
CA GLU A 232 9.30 2.24 -13.92
C GLU A 232 9.86 2.62 -15.30
N ALA A 233 10.36 1.67 -16.04
CA ALA A 233 10.93 1.90 -17.37
C ALA A 233 10.57 0.75 -18.31
N ALA A 234 10.54 1.02 -19.60
CA ALA A 234 10.43 -0.04 -20.59
C ALA A 234 11.59 -1.04 -20.42
N ALA A 235 11.27 -2.33 -20.41
CA ALA A 235 12.32 -3.34 -20.33
C ALA A 235 13.17 -3.35 -21.61
N PRO A 236 14.49 -3.61 -21.50
CA PRO A 236 15.34 -3.71 -22.66
C PRO A 236 14.83 -4.77 -23.65
N GLY A 237 14.99 -4.51 -24.96
CA GLY A 237 14.64 -5.48 -26.01
C GLY A 237 13.22 -5.34 -26.59
N GLY A 238 12.51 -4.24 -26.36
CA GLY A 238 11.23 -3.94 -27.04
C GLY A 238 10.09 -4.92 -26.72
N SER A 239 10.16 -5.63 -25.61
CA SER A 239 9.19 -6.67 -25.23
C SER A 239 7.83 -6.13 -24.78
N GLY A 240 7.63 -4.81 -24.73
CA GLY A 240 6.43 -4.16 -24.15
C GLY A 240 6.28 -4.36 -22.62
N ARG A 241 7.27 -5.00 -21.98
CA ARG A 241 7.25 -5.22 -20.52
C ARG A 241 7.80 -4.00 -19.79
N VAL A 242 7.30 -3.76 -18.59
CA VAL A 242 7.81 -2.74 -17.67
C VAL A 242 8.84 -3.36 -16.74
N ALA A 243 10.00 -2.73 -16.61
CA ALA A 243 11.03 -3.06 -15.64
C ALA A 243 10.89 -2.14 -14.42
N TYR A 244 10.77 -2.74 -13.26
CA TYR A 244 10.64 -2.04 -11.98
C TYR A 244 11.98 -2.03 -11.25
N ARG A 245 12.47 -0.84 -10.88
CA ARG A 245 13.74 -0.65 -10.19
C ARG A 245 13.53 0.20 -8.96
N LEU A 246 14.12 -0.16 -7.84
CA LEU A 246 14.08 0.67 -6.65
C LEU A 246 15.48 1.05 -6.19
N TYR A 247 15.61 2.23 -5.62
CA TYR A 247 16.87 2.79 -5.18
C TYR A 247 16.83 3.11 -3.68
N CYS A 248 17.95 2.89 -2.99
CA CYS A 248 18.09 3.26 -1.58
C CYS A 248 18.25 4.78 -1.43
N GLY A 249 18.17 5.30 -0.21
CA GLY A 249 18.21 6.74 0.05
C GLY A 249 19.41 7.47 -0.56
N ARG A 250 20.59 6.83 -0.61
CA ARG A 250 21.78 7.40 -1.23
C ARG A 250 21.73 7.47 -2.75
N HIS A 251 21.00 6.55 -3.38
CA HIS A 251 20.96 6.42 -4.84
C HIS A 251 19.65 6.93 -5.44
N SER A 252 18.71 7.38 -4.63
CA SER A 252 17.40 7.86 -5.10
C SER A 252 17.52 9.15 -5.91
N ASP A 253 18.16 10.18 -5.37
CA ASP A 253 18.28 11.45 -6.07
C ASP A 253 19.16 11.36 -7.33
N PRO A 254 20.34 10.71 -7.30
CA PRO A 254 21.13 10.51 -8.53
C PRO A 254 20.38 9.68 -9.60
N ALA A 255 19.55 8.75 -9.19
CA ALA A 255 18.75 7.96 -10.13
C ALA A 255 17.60 8.78 -10.74
N ARG A 256 16.92 9.62 -9.94
CA ARG A 256 15.88 10.56 -10.44
C ARG A 256 16.45 11.53 -11.47
N GLU A 257 17.56 12.18 -11.13
CA GLU A 257 18.22 13.15 -12.03
C GLU A 257 18.59 12.50 -13.36
N ARG A 258 19.16 11.29 -13.33
CA ARG A 258 19.48 10.53 -14.53
C ARG A 258 18.24 10.23 -15.38
N ASP A 259 17.11 9.91 -14.74
CA ASP A 259 15.85 9.57 -15.39
C ASP A 259 15.01 10.83 -15.72
N GLY A 260 15.55 12.06 -15.49
CA GLY A 260 14.94 13.33 -15.85
C GLY A 260 13.95 13.90 -14.81
N PHE A 261 13.94 13.38 -13.60
CA PHE A 261 13.06 13.85 -12.52
C PHE A 261 13.80 14.71 -11.49
N PRO A 262 13.15 15.70 -10.87
CA PRO A 262 13.77 16.53 -9.85
C PRO A 262 14.09 15.71 -8.58
N PRO A 263 15.16 16.06 -7.85
CA PRO A 263 15.50 15.42 -6.59
C PRO A 263 14.41 15.65 -5.55
N GLY A 264 14.15 14.63 -4.72
CA GLY A 264 13.18 14.72 -3.60
C GLY A 264 11.70 14.75 -3.99
N GLY A 265 11.35 14.68 -5.27
CA GLY A 265 9.96 14.63 -5.75
C GLY A 265 9.27 13.29 -5.45
N LEU A 266 7.95 13.33 -5.22
CA LEU A 266 7.10 12.16 -5.46
C LEU A 266 7.11 11.87 -6.95
N MET A 267 6.92 10.61 -7.34
CA MET A 267 6.79 10.25 -8.76
C MET A 267 5.63 11.03 -9.39
N PRO A 268 5.78 11.49 -10.65
CA PRO A 268 4.67 12.06 -11.41
C PRO A 268 3.58 11.02 -11.68
#